data_3a6a280470ea80b77cd5a1fbe2de0985
#
_entry.id   3a6a280470ea80b77cd5a1fbe2de0985
#
_cell.length_a   1.000
_cell.length_b   1.000
_cell.length_c   1.000
_cell.angle_alpha   90.00
_cell.angle_beta   90.00
_cell.angle_gamma   90.00
#
_symmetry.space_group_name_H-M   'P 1'
#
loop_
_entity.id
_entity.type
_entity.pdbx_description
1 polymer ?
#
loop_
_entity_poly.entity_id
_entity_poly.type
_entity_poly.pdbx_seq_one_letter_code
_entity_poly.pdbx_strand_id
1 'polypeptide(L)'
;MTLSTLAGVMTLSAGISTFAISGAQAGPAPLVIAVEAPLTGAQASNGIDMARGVQLAVDQINATGGVKGRKITLIKLDDKADPALALSMVTAAQKAGAVAVVGPYNSSVGLINLPKYIAAGITPVQMTSTDQTTGMGVTIQPKNSQISPVEVAYITGQKVKKVAMLVDPSDYTKGMADRTQAALTAAGITVTTTPITEGQADYATPVKTALATSPDLVYVSTYFPEGAKIATALATANTTAQCFMGLANVDPAFVTGAGVVNAQRCKFSGVPAAAQLPTAKRFVVEFTKAFKTEPGVWGVFTYDSTNLLASAIRGAGSTKITPVLAKLKSVKNVSGQTGAITIDPKTGNRTNVPVFILKVNAAGTFQIS
;
A
#
# COMPACT_ATOMS: atom_id res chain seq x y z
N MET A 1 55.45 -33.09 87.45
CA MET A 1 54.08 -32.69 87.04
C MET A 1 54.23 -31.60 86.00
N THR A 2 54.15 -31.96 84.78
CA THR A 2 54.31 -31.06 83.61
C THR A 2 53.07 -31.16 82.78
N LEU A 3 52.29 -30.10 82.67
CA LEU A 3 51.11 -29.94 81.79
C LEU A 3 51.60 -29.54 80.40
N SER A 4 51.26 -30.37 79.40
CA SER A 4 51.44 -30.05 77.99
C SER A 4 50.13 -29.46 77.44
N THR A 5 50.16 -28.28 76.96
CA THR A 5 49.03 -27.60 76.22
C THR A 5 49.19 -27.84 74.71
N LEU A 6 48.20 -28.53 74.09
CA LEU A 6 48.10 -28.72 72.66
C LEU A 6 47.33 -27.48 72.07
N ALA A 7 47.97 -26.72 71.18
CA ALA A 7 47.33 -25.70 70.38
C ALA A 7 46.88 -26.31 69.06
N GLY A 8 45.55 -26.35 68.83
CA GLY A 8 44.97 -26.78 67.59
C GLY A 8 44.89 -25.57 66.60
N VAL A 9 45.51 -25.72 65.43
CA VAL A 9 45.42 -24.79 64.35
C VAL A 9 44.21 -25.15 63.51
N MET A 10 43.17 -24.29 63.50
CA MET A 10 42.04 -24.35 62.56
C MET A 10 42.41 -23.63 61.30
N THR A 11 42.60 -24.36 60.21
CA THR A 11 42.69 -23.73 58.80
C THR A 11 41.33 -23.51 58.27
N LEU A 12 40.95 -22.22 58.12
CA LEU A 12 39.74 -21.73 57.41
C LEU A 12 40.04 -21.79 55.93
N SER A 13 39.50 -22.78 55.22
CA SER A 13 39.47 -22.75 53.71
C SER A 13 38.36 -21.89 53.22
N ALA A 14 38.68 -20.67 52.76
CA ALA A 14 37.75 -19.78 52.05
C ALA A 14 37.51 -20.35 50.64
N GLY A 15 36.34 -20.99 50.45
CA GLY A 15 35.86 -21.37 49.12
C GLY A 15 35.48 -20.10 48.28
N ILE A 16 36.29 -19.77 47.30
CA ILE A 16 35.94 -18.74 46.30
C ILE A 16 34.97 -19.37 45.33
N SER A 17 33.66 -19.09 45.53
CA SER A 17 32.61 -19.39 44.54
C SER A 17 32.73 -18.41 43.39
N THR A 18 33.34 -18.85 42.31
CA THR A 18 33.31 -18.10 41.03
C THR A 18 31.88 -18.15 40.45
N PHE A 19 31.12 -17.09 40.67
CA PHE A 19 29.89 -16.86 39.90
C PHE A 19 30.29 -16.67 38.43
N ALA A 20 30.09 -17.70 37.60
CA ALA A 20 30.12 -17.57 36.17
C ALA A 20 28.98 -16.62 35.78
N ILE A 21 29.29 -15.34 35.45
CA ILE A 21 28.38 -14.44 34.80
C ILE A 21 28.13 -15.06 33.43
N SER A 22 27.01 -15.78 33.28
CA SER A 22 26.53 -16.19 31.96
C SER A 22 26.32 -14.91 31.15
N GLY A 23 27.27 -14.58 30.29
CA GLY A 23 27.13 -13.50 29.35
C GLY A 23 25.86 -13.76 28.55
N ALA A 24 24.85 -12.90 28.71
CA ALA A 24 23.66 -12.94 27.89
C ALA A 24 24.13 -12.83 26.43
N GLN A 25 24.08 -13.96 25.74
CA GLN A 25 24.46 -14.00 24.32
C GLN A 25 23.51 -13.07 23.57
N ALA A 26 24.02 -11.96 23.09
CA ALA A 26 23.22 -11.01 22.31
C ALA A 26 22.55 -11.78 21.18
N GLY A 27 21.23 -11.74 21.13
CA GLY A 27 20.48 -12.41 20.08
C GLY A 27 20.91 -11.90 18.68
N PRO A 28 20.60 -12.62 17.63
CA PRO A 28 21.00 -12.22 16.28
C PRO A 28 20.47 -10.82 15.96
N ALA A 29 21.28 -10.00 15.28
CA ALA A 29 20.95 -8.62 14.93
C ALA A 29 19.57 -8.55 14.23
N PRO A 30 18.73 -7.53 14.54
CA PRO A 30 17.40 -7.40 13.98
C PRO A 30 17.43 -7.25 12.46
N LEU A 31 16.30 -7.54 11.81
CA LEU A 31 16.08 -7.25 10.41
C LEU A 31 15.45 -5.86 10.29
N VAL A 32 16.05 -4.96 9.54
CA VAL A 32 15.44 -3.65 9.28
C VAL A 32 14.60 -3.74 8.00
N ILE A 33 13.29 -3.43 8.12
CA ILE A 33 12.37 -3.31 6.99
C ILE A 33 11.83 -1.88 6.99
N ALA A 34 11.77 -1.26 5.82
CA ALA A 34 11.15 0.04 5.65
C ALA A 34 9.69 -0.09 5.21
N VAL A 35 8.83 0.81 5.66
CA VAL A 35 7.58 1.16 4.96
C VAL A 35 7.75 2.55 4.39
N GLU A 36 7.48 2.70 3.10
CA GLU A 36 7.51 3.99 2.40
C GLU A 36 6.13 4.31 1.87
N ALA A 37 5.63 5.49 2.24
CA ALA A 37 4.31 5.95 1.87
C ALA A 37 4.16 7.45 2.21
N PRO A 38 3.13 8.15 1.68
CA PRO A 38 2.82 9.52 2.07
C PRO A 38 2.25 9.54 3.51
N LEU A 39 3.12 9.61 4.51
CA LEU A 39 2.70 9.59 5.93
C LEU A 39 2.19 10.94 6.41
N THR A 40 2.52 12.00 5.69
CA THR A 40 2.01 13.37 5.89
C THR A 40 1.56 13.97 4.55
N GLY A 41 0.88 15.13 4.59
CA GLY A 41 0.36 15.80 3.39
C GLY A 41 -1.04 15.32 2.99
N ALA A 42 -1.44 15.68 1.78
CA ALA A 42 -2.81 15.50 1.29
C ALA A 42 -3.26 14.03 1.21
N GLN A 43 -2.33 13.12 0.96
CA GLN A 43 -2.60 11.68 0.82
C GLN A 43 -2.27 10.88 2.10
N ALA A 44 -2.11 11.54 3.25
CA ALA A 44 -1.70 10.90 4.51
C ALA A 44 -2.64 9.77 4.97
N SER A 45 -3.92 9.83 4.65
CA SER A 45 -4.88 8.75 4.95
C SER A 45 -4.41 7.40 4.42
N ASN A 46 -4.04 7.32 3.14
CA ASN A 46 -3.53 6.10 2.52
C ASN A 46 -2.18 5.65 3.13
N GLY A 47 -1.25 6.59 3.31
CA GLY A 47 0.08 6.27 3.85
C GLY A 47 0.05 5.77 5.28
N ILE A 48 -0.77 6.37 6.14
CA ILE A 48 -0.97 5.95 7.54
C ILE A 48 -1.61 4.56 7.61
N ASP A 49 -2.62 4.29 6.78
CA ASP A 49 -3.25 2.97 6.70
C ASP A 49 -2.23 1.90 6.28
N MET A 50 -1.43 2.16 5.25
CA MET A 50 -0.33 1.29 4.81
C MET A 50 0.68 1.01 5.93
N ALA A 51 1.15 2.07 6.59
CA ALA A 51 2.13 1.94 7.67
C ALA A 51 1.60 1.14 8.85
N ARG A 52 0.31 1.27 9.18
CA ARG A 52 -0.36 0.49 10.21
C ARG A 52 -0.49 -0.98 9.83
N GLY A 53 -0.80 -1.29 8.57
CA GLY A 53 -0.82 -2.67 8.07
C GLY A 53 0.54 -3.36 8.21
N VAL A 54 1.63 -2.67 7.82
CA VAL A 54 3.00 -3.17 8.01
C VAL A 54 3.32 -3.33 9.50
N GLN A 55 2.98 -2.34 10.34
CA GLN A 55 3.24 -2.39 11.78
C GLN A 55 2.57 -3.59 12.42
N LEU A 56 1.28 -3.83 12.13
CA LEU A 56 0.55 -4.97 12.68
C LEU A 56 1.20 -6.31 12.30
N ALA A 57 1.60 -6.46 11.04
CA ALA A 57 2.30 -7.67 10.58
C ALA A 57 3.64 -7.85 11.31
N VAL A 58 4.42 -6.78 11.44
CA VAL A 58 5.71 -6.79 12.14
C VAL A 58 5.54 -7.18 13.62
N ASP A 59 4.56 -6.59 14.30
CA ASP A 59 4.29 -6.88 15.71
C ASP A 59 3.94 -8.36 15.91
N GLN A 60 3.11 -8.93 15.05
CA GLN A 60 2.71 -10.33 15.10
C GLN A 60 3.88 -11.28 14.77
N ILE A 61 4.67 -10.97 13.75
CA ILE A 61 5.87 -11.72 13.40
C ILE A 61 6.86 -11.69 14.57
N ASN A 62 7.04 -10.52 15.17
CA ASN A 62 7.92 -10.36 16.32
C ASN A 62 7.42 -11.10 17.56
N ALA A 63 6.11 -11.11 17.82
CA ALA A 63 5.52 -11.86 18.93
C ALA A 63 5.81 -13.36 18.84
N THR A 64 5.88 -13.91 17.62
CA THR A 64 6.18 -15.33 17.36
C THR A 64 7.68 -15.65 17.18
N GLY A 65 8.58 -14.75 17.59
CA GLY A 65 10.03 -15.00 17.55
C GLY A 65 10.75 -14.36 16.35
N GLY A 66 10.03 -13.66 15.48
CA GLY A 66 10.62 -12.97 14.33
C GLY A 66 10.89 -13.89 13.13
N VAL A 67 11.84 -13.52 12.31
CA VAL A 67 12.27 -14.30 11.13
C VAL A 67 13.56 -15.02 11.45
N LYS A 68 13.51 -16.34 11.64
CA LYS A 68 14.67 -17.16 12.06
C LYS A 68 15.35 -16.63 13.35
N GLY A 69 14.56 -16.27 14.35
CA GLY A 69 15.05 -15.75 15.62
C GLY A 69 15.45 -14.26 15.60
N ARG A 70 15.38 -13.60 14.45
CA ARG A 70 15.68 -12.17 14.30
C ARG A 70 14.38 -11.37 14.36
N LYS A 71 14.29 -10.43 15.30
CA LYS A 71 13.17 -9.47 15.33
C LYS A 71 13.27 -8.50 14.15
N ILE A 72 12.12 -8.01 13.70
CA ILE A 72 12.06 -6.97 12.67
C ILE A 72 12.04 -5.61 13.37
N THR A 73 12.91 -4.71 12.93
CA THR A 73 12.84 -3.28 13.22
C THR A 73 12.19 -2.60 12.05
N LEU A 74 11.05 -1.96 12.26
CA LEU A 74 10.34 -1.19 11.23
C LEU A 74 10.81 0.25 11.25
N ILE A 75 11.21 0.77 10.08
CA ILE A 75 11.42 2.20 9.86
C ILE A 75 10.34 2.75 8.93
N LYS A 76 9.95 4.00 9.15
CA LYS A 76 8.93 4.69 8.38
C LYS A 76 9.58 5.79 7.54
N LEU A 77 9.31 5.79 6.25
CA LEU A 77 9.81 6.76 5.29
C LEU A 77 8.63 7.53 4.72
N ASP A 78 8.62 8.83 4.95
CA ASP A 78 7.57 9.73 4.50
C ASP A 78 7.98 10.41 3.19
N ASP A 79 7.45 9.92 2.09
CA ASP A 79 7.68 10.49 0.75
C ASP A 79 6.71 11.64 0.42
N LYS A 80 5.67 11.87 1.24
CA LYS A 80 4.65 12.91 1.07
C LYS A 80 3.93 12.86 -0.29
N ALA A 81 4.00 11.76 -1.01
CA ALA A 81 3.61 11.63 -2.42
C ALA A 81 4.42 12.53 -3.37
N ASP A 82 5.59 13.01 -2.96
CA ASP A 82 6.45 13.92 -3.71
C ASP A 82 7.61 13.16 -4.38
N PRO A 83 7.64 13.07 -5.72
CA PRO A 83 8.73 12.43 -6.45
C PRO A 83 10.12 13.03 -6.17
N ALA A 84 10.19 14.30 -5.77
CA ALA A 84 11.45 14.95 -5.44
C ALA A 84 12.11 14.34 -4.18
N LEU A 85 11.32 13.70 -3.29
CA LEU A 85 11.83 13.03 -2.11
C LEU A 85 12.29 11.59 -2.36
N ALA A 86 12.00 11.00 -3.51
CA ALA A 86 12.23 9.59 -3.82
C ALA A 86 13.67 9.12 -3.53
N LEU A 87 14.69 9.89 -3.95
CA LEU A 87 16.09 9.50 -3.73
C LEU A 87 16.51 9.63 -2.26
N SER A 88 15.96 10.58 -1.53
CA SER A 88 16.23 10.73 -0.10
C SER A 88 15.66 9.56 0.70
N MET A 89 14.53 8.97 0.29
CA MET A 89 13.98 7.76 0.90
C MET A 89 14.92 6.56 0.73
N VAL A 90 15.50 6.38 -0.46
CA VAL A 90 16.50 5.32 -0.70
C VAL A 90 17.71 5.51 0.21
N THR A 91 18.24 6.73 0.29
CA THR A 91 19.39 7.06 1.15
C THR A 91 19.09 6.78 2.63
N ALA A 92 17.90 7.15 3.09
CA ALA A 92 17.47 6.91 4.47
C ALA A 92 17.34 5.40 4.76
N ALA A 93 16.77 4.62 3.84
CA ALA A 93 16.67 3.17 3.96
C ALA A 93 18.06 2.51 4.02
N GLN A 94 18.99 2.90 3.14
CA GLN A 94 20.37 2.40 3.14
C GLN A 94 21.08 2.71 4.45
N LYS A 95 21.00 3.97 4.92
CA LYS A 95 21.63 4.40 6.17
C LYS A 95 21.12 3.63 7.38
N ALA A 96 19.83 3.27 7.37
CA ALA A 96 19.22 2.45 8.42
C ALA A 96 19.54 0.94 8.30
N GLY A 97 20.20 0.51 7.22
CA GLY A 97 20.49 -0.89 6.96
C GLY A 97 19.26 -1.72 6.57
N ALA A 98 18.27 -1.09 5.93
CA ALA A 98 17.07 -1.79 5.49
C ALA A 98 17.43 -2.87 4.45
N VAL A 99 16.87 -4.07 4.63
CA VAL A 99 17.01 -5.19 3.69
C VAL A 99 15.86 -5.27 2.70
N ALA A 100 14.74 -4.62 3.03
CA ALA A 100 13.56 -4.58 2.18
C ALA A 100 12.72 -3.33 2.46
N VAL A 101 11.85 -2.98 1.50
CA VAL A 101 10.88 -1.90 1.61
C VAL A 101 9.50 -2.39 1.16
N VAL A 102 8.46 -2.04 1.94
CA VAL A 102 7.05 -2.16 1.53
C VAL A 102 6.59 -0.78 1.12
N GLY A 103 6.27 -0.62 -0.15
CA GLY A 103 6.06 0.69 -0.81
C GLY A 103 7.07 0.91 -1.94
N PRO A 104 7.11 2.12 -2.54
CA PRO A 104 6.24 3.28 -2.28
C PRO A 104 4.80 3.06 -2.77
N TYR A 105 3.92 4.01 -2.41
CA TYR A 105 2.53 4.02 -2.87
C TYR A 105 2.38 4.70 -4.23
N ASN A 106 2.88 5.91 -4.35
CA ASN A 106 2.72 6.73 -5.55
C ASN A 106 3.63 6.24 -6.68
N SER A 107 3.04 6.07 -7.87
CA SER A 107 3.77 5.57 -9.04
C SER A 107 4.90 6.50 -9.48
N SER A 108 4.70 7.82 -9.43
CA SER A 108 5.73 8.81 -9.78
C SER A 108 6.95 8.76 -8.84
N VAL A 109 6.74 8.46 -7.55
CA VAL A 109 7.82 8.18 -6.61
C VAL A 109 8.50 6.86 -6.95
N GLY A 110 7.70 5.81 -7.21
CA GLY A 110 8.18 4.46 -7.50
C GLY A 110 9.03 4.35 -8.75
N LEU A 111 8.70 5.10 -9.80
CA LEU A 111 9.49 5.13 -11.03
C LEU A 111 10.93 5.62 -10.80
N ILE A 112 11.11 6.51 -9.83
CA ILE A 112 12.43 7.07 -9.48
C ILE A 112 13.19 6.13 -8.53
N ASN A 113 12.54 5.66 -7.45
CA ASN A 113 13.27 5.02 -6.35
C ASN A 113 13.32 3.49 -6.43
N LEU A 114 12.35 2.80 -7.02
CA LEU A 114 12.37 1.33 -7.10
C LEU A 114 13.64 0.78 -7.78
N PRO A 115 14.11 1.32 -8.93
CA PRO A 115 15.38 0.90 -9.52
C PRO A 115 16.57 1.14 -8.57
N LYS A 116 16.53 2.20 -7.76
CA LYS A 116 17.58 2.54 -6.81
C LYS A 116 17.57 1.64 -5.58
N TYR A 117 16.40 1.26 -5.06
CA TYR A 117 16.29 0.22 -4.03
C TYR A 117 16.88 -1.10 -4.51
N ILE A 118 16.54 -1.53 -5.72
CA ILE A 118 17.08 -2.77 -6.31
C ILE A 118 18.62 -2.70 -6.43
N ALA A 119 19.15 -1.60 -6.96
CA ALA A 119 20.58 -1.39 -7.08
C ALA A 119 21.30 -1.35 -5.71
N ALA A 120 20.61 -0.90 -4.68
CA ALA A 120 21.09 -0.89 -3.29
C ALA A 120 20.98 -2.25 -2.59
N GLY A 121 20.42 -3.27 -3.25
CA GLY A 121 20.21 -4.59 -2.64
C GLY A 121 19.02 -4.65 -1.68
N ILE A 122 18.16 -3.63 -1.66
CA ILE A 122 16.94 -3.54 -0.86
C ILE A 122 15.79 -4.15 -1.65
N THR A 123 15.14 -5.18 -1.12
CA THR A 123 14.03 -5.89 -1.80
C THR A 123 12.73 -5.09 -1.75
N PRO A 124 12.17 -4.62 -2.90
CA PRO A 124 10.91 -3.91 -2.88
C PRO A 124 9.71 -4.87 -2.99
N VAL A 125 8.72 -4.66 -2.10
CA VAL A 125 7.34 -5.12 -2.27
C VAL A 125 6.52 -3.86 -2.48
N GLN A 126 6.38 -3.48 -3.75
CA GLN A 126 5.87 -2.18 -4.15
C GLN A 126 4.33 -2.09 -4.10
N MET A 127 3.83 -0.88 -3.94
CA MET A 127 2.40 -0.55 -3.91
C MET A 127 2.01 0.41 -5.06
N THR A 128 2.75 0.40 -6.17
CA THR A 128 2.48 1.24 -7.35
C THR A 128 1.62 0.52 -8.38
N SER A 129 0.68 1.21 -9.02
CA SER A 129 -0.22 0.60 -10.02
C SER A 129 0.18 0.86 -11.48
N THR A 130 1.04 1.84 -11.77
CA THR A 130 1.50 2.03 -13.16
C THR A 130 2.17 0.76 -13.71
N ASP A 131 1.86 0.41 -14.94
CA ASP A 131 2.48 -0.75 -15.61
C ASP A 131 3.99 -0.57 -15.82
N GLN A 132 4.49 0.67 -15.83
CA GLN A 132 5.89 0.99 -16.02
C GLN A 132 6.79 0.48 -14.87
N THR A 133 6.24 0.25 -13.67
CA THR A 133 6.98 -0.35 -12.55
C THR A 133 6.93 -1.88 -12.53
N THR A 134 6.37 -2.52 -13.57
CA THR A 134 6.39 -3.97 -13.72
C THR A 134 7.83 -4.50 -13.77
N GLY A 135 8.12 -5.53 -12.99
CA GLY A 135 9.47 -6.10 -12.86
C GLY A 135 10.35 -5.41 -11.82
N MET A 136 9.94 -4.27 -11.27
CA MET A 136 10.68 -3.54 -10.23
C MET A 136 10.34 -4.05 -8.83
N GLY A 137 10.58 -5.33 -8.57
CA GLY A 137 10.20 -6.02 -7.35
C GLY A 137 8.95 -6.88 -7.52
N VAL A 138 8.13 -6.94 -6.46
CA VAL A 138 6.86 -7.69 -6.44
C VAL A 138 5.74 -6.77 -5.97
N THR A 139 4.53 -6.96 -6.50
CA THR A 139 3.33 -6.29 -5.98
C THR A 139 2.15 -7.24 -5.87
N ILE A 140 1.30 -7.03 -4.86
CA ILE A 140 0.04 -7.76 -4.70
C ILE A 140 -1.19 -6.89 -4.93
N GLN A 141 -1.03 -5.60 -5.16
CA GLN A 141 -2.10 -4.71 -5.59
C GLN A 141 -2.29 -4.74 -7.11
N PRO A 142 -3.43 -4.26 -7.65
CA PRO A 142 -3.69 -4.28 -9.08
C PRO A 142 -2.81 -3.28 -9.84
N LYS A 143 -2.42 -3.65 -11.05
CA LYS A 143 -1.81 -2.75 -12.03
C LYS A 143 -2.88 -2.09 -12.91
N ASN A 144 -2.53 -0.99 -13.56
CA ASN A 144 -3.42 -0.28 -14.49
C ASN A 144 -3.98 -1.22 -15.56
N SER A 145 -3.17 -2.14 -16.06
CA SER A 145 -3.58 -3.20 -17.01
C SER A 145 -4.63 -4.18 -16.46
N GLN A 146 -4.78 -4.27 -15.15
CA GLN A 146 -5.78 -5.12 -14.50
C GLN A 146 -7.03 -4.33 -14.11
N ILE A 147 -6.90 -3.03 -13.84
CA ILE A 147 -8.00 -2.13 -13.45
C ILE A 147 -8.80 -1.70 -14.69
N SER A 148 -8.12 -1.18 -15.72
CA SER A 148 -8.75 -0.60 -16.91
C SER A 148 -9.81 -1.51 -17.59
N PRO A 149 -9.60 -2.83 -17.75
CA PRO A 149 -10.63 -3.69 -18.32
C PRO A 149 -11.95 -3.69 -17.53
N VAL A 150 -11.88 -3.57 -16.20
CA VAL A 150 -13.08 -3.51 -15.34
C VAL A 150 -13.80 -2.17 -15.53
N GLU A 151 -13.07 -1.07 -15.60
CA GLU A 151 -13.63 0.27 -15.87
C GLU A 151 -14.27 0.33 -17.25
N VAL A 152 -13.57 -0.14 -18.28
CA VAL A 152 -14.05 -0.16 -19.65
C VAL A 152 -15.32 -1.00 -19.77
N ALA A 153 -15.34 -2.20 -19.19
CA ALA A 153 -16.52 -3.08 -19.18
C ALA A 153 -17.72 -2.40 -18.50
N TYR A 154 -17.50 -1.72 -17.38
CA TYR A 154 -18.56 -0.98 -16.72
C TYR A 154 -19.06 0.17 -17.58
N ILE A 155 -18.16 1.05 -18.08
CA ILE A 155 -18.53 2.25 -18.84
C ILE A 155 -19.26 1.87 -20.14
N THR A 156 -18.78 0.88 -20.87
CA THR A 156 -19.45 0.40 -22.11
C THR A 156 -20.81 -0.21 -21.81
N GLY A 157 -20.97 -0.89 -20.66
CA GLY A 157 -22.23 -1.43 -20.18
C GLY A 157 -23.30 -0.36 -19.88
N GLN A 158 -22.88 0.89 -19.59
CA GLN A 158 -23.80 2.02 -19.39
C GLN A 158 -24.37 2.58 -20.69
N LYS A 159 -23.94 2.09 -21.86
CA LYS A 159 -24.38 2.54 -23.20
C LYS A 159 -24.10 4.02 -23.48
N VAL A 160 -23.12 4.61 -22.80
CA VAL A 160 -22.68 5.99 -23.02
C VAL A 160 -22.01 6.13 -24.40
N LYS A 161 -22.08 7.31 -24.99
CA LYS A 161 -21.48 7.64 -26.28
C LYS A 161 -20.34 8.65 -26.16
N LYS A 162 -20.39 9.48 -25.12
CA LYS A 162 -19.42 10.53 -24.86
C LYS A 162 -18.93 10.46 -23.42
N VAL A 163 -17.63 10.42 -23.25
CA VAL A 163 -16.96 10.47 -21.95
C VAL A 163 -16.05 11.68 -21.91
N ALA A 164 -16.18 12.52 -20.87
CA ALA A 164 -15.21 13.54 -20.56
C ALA A 164 -14.31 13.07 -19.42
N MET A 165 -13.00 13.10 -19.61
CA MET A 165 -12.02 12.73 -18.58
C MET A 165 -11.43 13.96 -17.92
N LEU A 166 -11.34 13.94 -16.59
CA LEU A 166 -10.57 14.87 -15.76
C LEU A 166 -9.36 14.11 -15.24
N VAL A 167 -8.14 14.56 -15.57
CA VAL A 167 -6.92 13.77 -15.35
C VAL A 167 -5.83 14.63 -14.75
N ASP A 168 -5.27 14.23 -13.61
CA ASP A 168 -4.07 14.83 -13.06
C ASP A 168 -2.79 14.28 -13.75
N PRO A 169 -1.63 14.98 -13.64
CA PRO A 169 -0.44 14.65 -14.39
C PRO A 169 0.38 13.49 -13.80
N SER A 170 -0.02 12.87 -12.68
CA SER A 170 0.76 11.81 -12.04
C SER A 170 0.84 10.55 -12.92
N ASP A 171 1.94 9.80 -12.80
CA ASP A 171 2.16 8.62 -13.66
C ASP A 171 1.11 7.53 -13.50
N TYR A 172 0.51 7.40 -12.30
CA TYR A 172 -0.58 6.45 -12.09
C TYR A 172 -1.84 6.88 -12.84
N THR A 173 -2.32 8.08 -12.58
CA THR A 173 -3.62 8.58 -13.07
C THR A 173 -3.60 8.82 -14.56
N LYS A 174 -2.50 9.41 -15.07
CA LYS A 174 -2.29 9.59 -16.52
C LYS A 174 -2.22 8.25 -17.24
N GLY A 175 -1.40 7.30 -16.75
CA GLY A 175 -1.28 5.99 -17.37
C GLY A 175 -2.59 5.19 -17.32
N MET A 176 -3.42 5.40 -16.29
CA MET A 176 -4.75 4.81 -16.17
C MET A 176 -5.72 5.42 -17.20
N ALA A 177 -5.76 6.76 -17.27
CA ALA A 177 -6.60 7.48 -18.22
C ALA A 177 -6.24 7.17 -19.67
N ASP A 178 -4.96 7.20 -20.04
CA ASP A 178 -4.48 6.88 -21.39
C ASP A 178 -4.94 5.48 -21.83
N ARG A 179 -4.80 4.47 -20.95
CA ARG A 179 -5.22 3.10 -21.22
C ARG A 179 -6.73 2.97 -21.38
N THR A 180 -7.49 3.56 -20.45
CA THR A 180 -8.96 3.51 -20.46
C THR A 180 -9.52 4.30 -21.65
N GLN A 181 -8.95 5.47 -21.98
CA GLN A 181 -9.30 6.25 -23.17
C GLN A 181 -9.10 5.46 -24.45
N ALA A 182 -7.93 4.83 -24.63
CA ALA A 182 -7.64 4.04 -25.82
C ALA A 182 -8.67 2.91 -26.00
N ALA A 183 -9.02 2.20 -24.94
CA ALA A 183 -9.98 1.09 -24.99
C ALA A 183 -11.42 1.58 -25.24
N LEU A 184 -11.85 2.69 -24.63
CA LEU A 184 -13.17 3.30 -24.88
C LEU A 184 -13.29 3.82 -26.32
N THR A 185 -12.24 4.46 -26.84
CA THR A 185 -12.19 4.92 -28.24
C THR A 185 -12.29 3.74 -29.21
N ALA A 186 -11.58 2.66 -28.96
CA ALA A 186 -11.67 1.43 -29.73
C ALA A 186 -13.08 0.80 -29.68
N ALA A 187 -13.83 1.02 -28.59
CA ALA A 187 -15.23 0.62 -28.45
C ALA A 187 -16.22 1.59 -29.08
N GLY A 188 -15.76 2.62 -29.81
CA GLY A 188 -16.61 3.61 -30.51
C GLY A 188 -17.17 4.71 -29.63
N ILE A 189 -16.60 4.92 -28.43
CA ILE A 189 -16.99 6.00 -27.52
C ILE A 189 -16.12 7.23 -27.80
N THR A 190 -16.73 8.40 -27.95
CA THR A 190 -16.00 9.66 -28.05
C THR A 190 -15.46 10.06 -26.68
N VAL A 191 -14.14 10.26 -26.58
CA VAL A 191 -13.49 10.65 -25.32
C VAL A 191 -12.83 12.00 -25.49
N THR A 192 -13.07 12.91 -24.55
CA THR A 192 -12.38 14.21 -24.43
C THR A 192 -11.65 14.25 -23.10
N THR A 193 -10.45 14.83 -23.04
CA THR A 193 -9.66 14.91 -21.82
C THR A 193 -9.41 16.38 -21.47
N THR A 194 -9.66 16.71 -20.20
CA THR A 194 -9.34 18.00 -19.59
C THR A 194 -8.29 17.74 -18.50
N PRO A 195 -7.08 18.28 -18.62
CA PRO A 195 -6.06 18.17 -17.58
C PRO A 195 -6.48 18.99 -16.35
N ILE A 196 -6.12 18.50 -15.18
CA ILE A 196 -6.26 19.24 -13.92
C ILE A 196 -4.90 19.41 -13.26
N THR A 197 -4.80 20.38 -12.37
CA THR A 197 -3.63 20.60 -11.52
C THR A 197 -3.94 20.15 -10.11
N GLU A 198 -3.03 19.41 -9.48
CA GLU A 198 -3.17 18.97 -8.11
C GLU A 198 -3.15 20.14 -7.12
N GLY A 199 -3.76 19.96 -5.94
CA GLY A 199 -3.70 20.93 -4.86
C GLY A 199 -4.54 22.20 -5.02
N GLN A 200 -5.38 22.31 -6.06
CA GLN A 200 -6.26 23.49 -6.24
C GLN A 200 -7.32 23.57 -5.14
N ALA A 201 -7.75 24.80 -4.83
CA ALA A 201 -8.79 25.05 -3.86
C ALA A 201 -10.13 24.43 -4.28
N ASP A 202 -10.48 24.59 -5.58
CA ASP A 202 -11.67 24.00 -6.21
C ASP A 202 -11.39 23.57 -7.65
N TYR A 203 -12.35 22.88 -8.24
CA TYR A 203 -12.28 22.35 -9.62
C TYR A 203 -13.48 22.76 -10.47
N ALA A 204 -14.13 23.88 -10.15
CA ALA A 204 -15.31 24.37 -10.90
C ALA A 204 -14.98 24.64 -12.38
N THR A 205 -13.84 25.26 -12.65
CA THR A 205 -13.40 25.58 -14.03
C THR A 205 -13.14 24.34 -14.88
N PRO A 206 -12.28 23.37 -14.48
CA PRO A 206 -12.08 22.16 -15.28
C PRO A 206 -13.36 21.31 -15.40
N VAL A 207 -14.21 21.25 -14.38
CA VAL A 207 -15.52 20.58 -14.47
C VAL A 207 -16.42 21.27 -15.51
N LYS A 208 -16.50 22.60 -15.51
CA LYS A 208 -17.26 23.34 -16.53
C LYS A 208 -16.73 23.06 -17.94
N THR A 209 -15.41 23.03 -18.12
CA THR A 209 -14.79 22.70 -19.41
C THR A 209 -15.16 21.29 -19.87
N ALA A 210 -15.08 20.30 -19.00
CA ALA A 210 -15.44 18.92 -19.30
C ALA A 210 -16.95 18.82 -19.67
N LEU A 211 -17.83 19.47 -18.92
CA LEU A 211 -19.28 19.44 -19.16
C LEU A 211 -19.70 20.18 -20.43
N ALA A 212 -18.91 21.15 -20.91
CA ALA A 212 -19.20 21.87 -22.19
C ALA A 212 -19.18 20.93 -23.40
N THR A 213 -18.57 19.74 -23.30
CA THR A 213 -18.60 18.71 -24.36
C THR A 213 -19.89 17.90 -24.37
N SER A 214 -20.83 18.17 -23.45
CA SER A 214 -22.07 17.43 -23.23
C SER A 214 -21.84 15.92 -23.11
N PRO A 215 -21.04 15.47 -22.12
CA PRO A 215 -20.74 14.06 -21.93
C PRO A 215 -21.91 13.31 -21.27
N ASP A 216 -22.04 12.03 -21.58
CA ASP A 216 -22.94 11.11 -20.87
C ASP A 216 -22.35 10.68 -19.51
N LEU A 217 -21.00 10.67 -19.42
CA LEU A 217 -20.25 10.27 -18.25
C LEU A 217 -18.99 11.13 -18.09
N VAL A 218 -18.73 11.57 -16.86
CA VAL A 218 -17.46 12.18 -16.46
C VAL A 218 -16.63 11.12 -15.74
N TYR A 219 -15.47 10.80 -16.32
CA TYR A 219 -14.47 9.91 -15.73
C TYR A 219 -13.38 10.75 -15.07
N VAL A 220 -13.08 10.44 -13.80
CA VAL A 220 -12.10 11.20 -12.99
C VAL A 220 -10.94 10.31 -12.64
N SER A 221 -9.77 10.57 -13.22
CA SER A 221 -8.52 9.89 -12.92
C SER A 221 -7.62 10.80 -12.11
N THR A 222 -7.76 10.74 -10.80
CA THR A 222 -7.01 11.52 -9.82
C THR A 222 -7.00 10.82 -8.47
N TYR A 223 -6.24 11.34 -7.52
CA TYR A 223 -6.29 10.87 -6.13
C TYR A 223 -7.48 11.49 -5.38
N PHE A 224 -7.82 10.89 -4.23
CA PHE A 224 -9.02 11.25 -3.46
C PHE A 224 -9.10 12.72 -3.01
N PRO A 225 -8.01 13.45 -2.72
CA PRO A 225 -8.14 14.85 -2.29
C PRO A 225 -8.74 15.75 -3.38
N GLU A 226 -8.32 15.57 -4.62
CA GLU A 226 -8.84 16.27 -5.80
C GLU A 226 -10.19 15.70 -6.19
N GLY A 227 -10.33 14.39 -6.21
CA GLY A 227 -11.56 13.70 -6.59
C GLY A 227 -12.76 14.11 -5.73
N ALA A 228 -12.58 14.29 -4.42
CA ALA A 228 -13.62 14.76 -3.52
C ALA A 228 -14.12 16.16 -3.89
N LYS A 229 -13.21 17.07 -4.21
CA LYS A 229 -13.56 18.44 -4.67
C LYS A 229 -14.24 18.42 -6.06
N ILE A 230 -13.78 17.53 -6.96
CA ILE A 230 -14.40 17.33 -8.27
C ILE A 230 -15.83 16.77 -8.11
N ALA A 231 -16.06 15.81 -7.23
CA ALA A 231 -17.40 15.30 -6.95
C ALA A 231 -18.34 16.40 -6.45
N THR A 232 -17.84 17.29 -5.59
CA THR A 232 -18.58 18.47 -5.13
C THR A 232 -18.87 19.44 -6.27
N ALA A 233 -17.90 19.73 -7.14
CA ALA A 233 -18.07 20.62 -8.29
C ALA A 233 -19.09 20.05 -9.31
N LEU A 234 -19.07 18.73 -9.57
CA LEU A 234 -20.07 18.04 -10.41
C LEU A 234 -21.47 18.13 -9.81
N ALA A 235 -21.60 17.98 -8.51
CA ALA A 235 -22.88 18.13 -7.82
C ALA A 235 -23.41 19.57 -7.90
N THR A 236 -22.54 20.57 -7.70
CA THR A 236 -22.88 21.99 -7.81
C THR A 236 -23.29 22.37 -9.23
N ALA A 237 -22.65 21.78 -10.25
CA ALA A 237 -23.03 22.00 -11.65
C ALA A 237 -24.38 21.36 -12.01
N ASN A 238 -24.98 20.59 -11.12
CA ASN A 238 -26.28 19.91 -11.29
C ASN A 238 -26.36 19.13 -12.62
N THR A 239 -25.24 18.49 -12.99
CA THR A 239 -25.18 17.74 -14.26
C THR A 239 -25.95 16.42 -14.18
N THR A 240 -26.51 15.99 -15.34
CA THR A 240 -27.08 14.67 -15.55
C THR A 240 -26.05 13.63 -15.96
N ALA A 241 -24.83 14.06 -16.32
CA ALA A 241 -23.75 13.14 -16.64
C ALA A 241 -23.43 12.23 -15.46
N GLN A 242 -23.24 10.94 -15.74
CA GLN A 242 -22.82 9.98 -14.73
C GLN A 242 -21.42 10.33 -14.21
N CYS A 243 -21.16 10.06 -12.93
CA CYS A 243 -19.84 10.23 -12.32
C CYS A 243 -19.15 8.88 -12.12
N PHE A 244 -17.94 8.76 -12.66
CA PHE A 244 -17.08 7.58 -12.45
C PHE A 244 -15.69 8.00 -11.97
N MET A 245 -15.25 7.42 -10.88
CA MET A 245 -13.97 7.73 -10.20
C MET A 245 -13.02 6.54 -10.29
N GLY A 246 -11.75 6.81 -10.63
CA GLY A 246 -10.69 5.80 -10.59
C GLY A 246 -10.36 5.32 -9.17
N LEU A 247 -9.64 4.19 -9.09
CA LEU A 247 -9.35 3.45 -7.85
C LEU A 247 -8.72 4.30 -6.73
N ALA A 248 -7.88 5.29 -7.05
CA ALA A 248 -7.22 6.13 -6.04
C ALA A 248 -8.19 7.09 -5.30
N ASN A 249 -9.47 7.08 -5.67
CA ASN A 249 -10.54 7.80 -4.98
C ASN A 249 -11.24 6.93 -3.91
N VAL A 250 -10.92 5.64 -3.82
CA VAL A 250 -11.52 4.74 -2.82
C VAL A 250 -10.78 4.88 -1.49
N ASP A 251 -11.12 5.94 -0.78
CA ASP A 251 -10.58 6.28 0.54
C ASP A 251 -11.69 6.91 1.41
N PRO A 252 -11.80 6.59 2.71
CA PRO A 252 -12.76 7.24 3.60
C PRO A 252 -12.67 8.77 3.58
N ALA A 253 -11.47 9.34 3.40
CA ALA A 253 -11.27 10.78 3.32
C ALA A 253 -11.90 11.41 2.07
N PHE A 254 -12.09 10.65 0.97
CA PHE A 254 -12.91 11.10 -0.16
C PHE A 254 -14.34 11.40 0.28
N VAL A 255 -14.95 10.47 1.00
CA VAL A 255 -16.34 10.62 1.47
C VAL A 255 -16.46 11.79 2.45
N THR A 256 -15.47 11.95 3.34
CA THR A 256 -15.41 13.09 4.27
C THR A 256 -15.29 14.42 3.50
N GLY A 257 -14.44 14.48 2.47
CA GLY A 257 -14.21 15.69 1.68
C GLY A 257 -15.36 16.06 0.74
N ALA A 258 -15.97 15.06 0.09
CA ALA A 258 -17.08 15.29 -0.85
C ALA A 258 -18.43 15.44 -0.14
N GLY A 259 -18.58 14.87 1.05
CA GLY A 259 -19.85 14.62 1.70
C GLY A 259 -20.55 13.37 1.12
N VAL A 260 -21.29 12.64 1.97
CA VAL A 260 -21.95 11.37 1.60
C VAL A 260 -22.84 11.51 0.37
N VAL A 261 -23.66 12.56 0.31
CA VAL A 261 -24.62 12.79 -0.79
C VAL A 261 -23.90 12.95 -2.14
N ASN A 262 -22.80 13.71 -2.18
CA ASN A 262 -22.04 13.90 -3.43
C ASN A 262 -21.28 12.62 -3.80
N ALA A 263 -20.71 11.93 -2.82
CA ALA A 263 -20.01 10.65 -3.03
C ALA A 263 -20.93 9.57 -3.60
N GLN A 264 -22.19 9.52 -3.18
CA GLN A 264 -23.21 8.57 -3.67
C GLN A 264 -23.56 8.75 -5.15
N ARG A 265 -23.32 9.93 -5.72
CA ARG A 265 -23.55 10.22 -7.14
C ARG A 265 -22.55 9.49 -8.04
N CYS A 266 -21.42 9.05 -7.49
CA CYS A 266 -20.31 8.46 -8.25
C CYS A 266 -20.27 6.94 -8.11
N LYS A 267 -19.74 6.30 -9.15
CA LYS A 267 -19.24 4.92 -9.11
C LYS A 267 -17.73 4.95 -9.12
N PHE A 268 -17.13 3.87 -8.61
CA PHE A 268 -15.68 3.79 -8.45
C PHE A 268 -15.17 2.46 -8.98
N SER A 269 -14.03 2.44 -9.65
CA SER A 269 -13.24 1.21 -9.71
C SER A 269 -12.49 1.07 -8.40
N GLY A 270 -12.31 -0.15 -7.91
CA GLY A 270 -11.58 -0.32 -6.66
C GLY A 270 -11.43 -1.76 -6.21
N VAL A 271 -10.63 -1.92 -5.18
CA VAL A 271 -10.58 -3.15 -4.40
C VAL A 271 -11.50 -3.00 -3.18
N PRO A 272 -12.14 -4.09 -2.70
CA PRO A 272 -13.02 -4.02 -1.55
C PRO A 272 -12.27 -3.56 -0.30
N ALA A 273 -12.92 -2.80 0.56
CA ALA A 273 -12.40 -2.52 1.89
C ALA A 273 -12.19 -3.83 2.68
N ALA A 274 -11.23 -3.83 3.60
CA ALA A 274 -10.89 -5.03 4.39
C ALA A 274 -12.12 -5.68 5.06
N ALA A 275 -13.06 -4.88 5.55
CA ALA A 275 -14.29 -5.35 6.16
C ALA A 275 -15.22 -6.15 5.22
N GLN A 276 -15.06 -5.99 3.91
CA GLN A 276 -15.85 -6.70 2.89
C GLN A 276 -15.17 -7.99 2.40
N LEU A 277 -13.92 -8.23 2.82
CA LEU A 277 -13.17 -9.43 2.46
C LEU A 277 -13.44 -10.54 3.49
N PRO A 278 -14.09 -11.66 3.10
CA PRO A 278 -14.38 -12.75 4.03
C PRO A 278 -13.14 -13.29 4.75
N THR A 279 -11.98 -13.22 4.08
CA THR A 279 -10.67 -13.66 4.59
C THR A 279 -10.04 -12.68 5.57
N ALA A 280 -10.47 -11.40 5.60
CA ALA A 280 -9.85 -10.35 6.40
C ALA A 280 -10.52 -10.09 7.77
N LYS A 281 -11.53 -10.85 8.15
CA LYS A 281 -12.28 -10.62 9.41
C LYS A 281 -11.37 -10.51 10.63
N ARG A 282 -10.41 -11.42 10.76
CA ARG A 282 -9.45 -11.41 11.88
C ARG A 282 -8.53 -10.18 11.81
N PHE A 283 -8.03 -9.85 10.63
CA PHE A 283 -7.21 -8.65 10.41
C PHE A 283 -7.94 -7.40 10.87
N VAL A 284 -9.21 -7.20 10.45
CA VAL A 284 -10.02 -6.04 10.85
C VAL A 284 -10.13 -5.92 12.36
N VAL A 285 -10.44 -7.02 13.06
CA VAL A 285 -10.54 -7.03 14.54
C VAL A 285 -9.20 -6.64 15.18
N GLU A 286 -8.11 -7.25 14.75
CA GLU A 286 -6.77 -7.00 15.31
C GLU A 286 -6.25 -5.60 14.99
N PHE A 287 -6.50 -5.12 13.78
CA PHE A 287 -6.15 -3.76 13.34
C PHE A 287 -6.91 -2.71 14.16
N THR A 288 -8.24 -2.86 14.29
CA THR A 288 -9.07 -1.94 15.06
C THR A 288 -8.68 -1.95 16.54
N LYS A 289 -8.35 -3.12 17.10
CA LYS A 289 -7.84 -3.23 18.47
C LYS A 289 -6.53 -2.46 18.65
N ALA A 290 -5.59 -2.59 17.70
CA ALA A 290 -4.26 -1.99 17.77
C ALA A 290 -4.30 -0.48 17.58
N PHE A 291 -5.06 0.00 16.58
CA PHE A 291 -4.98 1.40 16.14
C PHE A 291 -6.22 2.25 16.47
N LYS A 292 -7.26 1.66 17.09
CA LYS A 292 -8.51 2.35 17.50
C LYS A 292 -9.26 3.00 16.32
N THR A 293 -9.04 2.46 15.11
CA THR A 293 -9.71 2.86 13.88
C THR A 293 -9.85 1.64 12.99
N GLU A 294 -10.84 1.63 12.12
CA GLU A 294 -10.96 0.59 11.09
C GLU A 294 -9.83 0.73 10.04
N PRO A 295 -9.42 -0.38 9.42
CA PRO A 295 -8.48 -0.32 8.31
C PRO A 295 -9.13 0.34 7.09
N GLY A 296 -8.34 1.13 6.37
CA GLY A 296 -8.66 1.58 5.03
C GLY A 296 -8.51 0.46 3.99
N VAL A 297 -8.26 0.88 2.75
CA VAL A 297 -8.13 -0.07 1.63
C VAL A 297 -6.75 -0.73 1.60
N TRP A 298 -5.68 0.02 1.90
CA TRP A 298 -4.32 -0.41 1.62
C TRP A 298 -3.62 -1.11 2.78
N GLY A 299 -4.09 -0.92 4.02
CA GLY A 299 -3.51 -1.55 5.20
C GLY A 299 -3.52 -3.08 5.13
N VAL A 300 -4.58 -3.68 4.60
CA VAL A 300 -4.66 -5.13 4.42
C VAL A 300 -3.68 -5.64 3.36
N PHE A 301 -3.44 -4.87 2.29
CA PHE A 301 -2.47 -5.22 1.25
C PHE A 301 -1.04 -5.16 1.77
N THR A 302 -0.69 -4.11 2.53
CA THR A 302 0.66 -3.99 3.12
C THR A 302 0.89 -4.98 4.24
N TYR A 303 -0.14 -5.38 4.98
CA TYR A 303 -0.08 -6.48 5.93
C TYR A 303 0.28 -7.81 5.23
N ASP A 304 -0.43 -8.17 4.16
CA ASP A 304 -0.12 -9.37 3.36
C ASP A 304 1.26 -9.28 2.71
N SER A 305 1.63 -8.11 2.16
CA SER A 305 2.96 -7.85 1.59
C SER A 305 4.08 -8.13 2.59
N THR A 306 3.91 -7.68 3.83
CA THR A 306 4.90 -7.87 4.91
C THR A 306 5.01 -9.33 5.31
N ASN A 307 3.89 -10.06 5.40
CA ASN A 307 3.88 -11.48 5.71
C ASN A 307 4.53 -12.31 4.59
N LEU A 308 4.26 -12.00 3.33
CA LEU A 308 4.91 -12.63 2.18
C LEU A 308 6.42 -12.36 2.17
N LEU A 309 6.84 -11.13 2.44
CA LEU A 309 8.25 -10.74 2.53
C LEU A 309 8.96 -11.53 3.65
N ALA A 310 8.39 -11.57 4.85
CA ALA A 310 8.96 -12.33 5.97
C ALA A 310 9.05 -13.82 5.67
N SER A 311 8.04 -14.38 5.02
CA SER A 311 8.03 -15.77 4.56
C SER A 311 9.12 -16.02 3.51
N ALA A 312 9.29 -15.10 2.55
CA ALA A 312 10.31 -15.18 1.51
C ALA A 312 11.74 -15.14 2.10
N ILE A 313 12.01 -14.23 3.05
CA ILE A 313 13.30 -14.15 3.76
C ILE A 313 13.56 -15.45 4.53
N ARG A 314 12.54 -15.98 5.21
CA ARG A 314 12.63 -17.26 5.95
C ARG A 314 12.95 -18.42 5.00
N GLY A 315 12.24 -18.51 3.88
CA GLY A 315 12.39 -19.56 2.88
C GLY A 315 13.68 -19.46 2.06
N ALA A 316 14.19 -18.23 1.84
CA ALA A 316 15.48 -18.01 1.19
C ALA A 316 16.68 -18.29 2.11
N GLY A 317 16.49 -18.24 3.43
CA GLY A 317 17.59 -18.30 4.38
C GLY A 317 18.57 -17.14 4.29
N SER A 318 18.18 -16.06 3.64
CA SER A 318 19.03 -14.91 3.27
C SER A 318 18.22 -13.62 3.24
N THR A 319 18.89 -12.50 3.44
CA THR A 319 18.33 -11.17 3.24
C THR A 319 18.76 -10.52 1.92
N LYS A 320 19.61 -11.22 1.14
CA LYS A 320 20.04 -10.72 -0.17
C LYS A 320 18.86 -10.67 -1.13
N ILE A 321 18.80 -9.61 -1.93
CA ILE A 321 17.66 -9.33 -2.83
C ILE A 321 17.37 -10.49 -3.80
N THR A 322 18.36 -11.07 -4.45
CA THR A 322 18.17 -12.11 -5.48
C THR A 322 17.43 -13.34 -4.95
N PRO A 323 17.87 -14.02 -3.87
CA PRO A 323 17.16 -15.18 -3.33
C PRO A 323 15.79 -14.81 -2.73
N VAL A 324 15.63 -13.60 -2.14
CA VAL A 324 14.34 -13.16 -1.61
C VAL A 324 13.34 -12.90 -2.72
N LEU A 325 13.72 -12.19 -3.80
CA LEU A 325 12.87 -11.98 -4.96
C LEU A 325 12.49 -13.30 -5.65
N ALA A 326 13.41 -14.25 -5.74
CA ALA A 326 13.12 -15.58 -6.29
C ALA A 326 12.02 -16.28 -5.48
N LYS A 327 12.04 -16.19 -4.16
CA LYS A 327 11.00 -16.74 -3.28
C LYS A 327 9.68 -15.98 -3.40
N LEU A 328 9.70 -14.64 -3.45
CA LEU A 328 8.50 -13.84 -3.66
C LEU A 328 7.84 -14.16 -5.01
N LYS A 329 8.62 -14.25 -6.07
CA LYS A 329 8.14 -14.60 -7.42
C LYS A 329 7.66 -16.05 -7.56
N SER A 330 8.02 -16.93 -6.62
CA SER A 330 7.53 -18.31 -6.58
C SER A 330 6.23 -18.50 -5.80
N VAL A 331 5.64 -17.42 -5.27
CA VAL A 331 4.38 -17.46 -4.51
C VAL A 331 3.25 -17.93 -5.42
N LYS A 332 2.57 -19.02 -5.02
CA LYS A 332 1.48 -19.62 -5.77
C LYS A 332 0.37 -20.04 -4.83
N ASN A 333 -0.81 -19.48 -5.01
CA ASN A 333 -2.04 -19.80 -4.26
C ASN A 333 -1.87 -19.74 -2.72
N VAL A 334 -1.11 -18.74 -2.24
CA VAL A 334 -0.94 -18.53 -0.80
C VAL A 334 -2.14 -17.78 -0.26
N SER A 335 -2.73 -18.26 0.83
CA SER A 335 -3.84 -17.59 1.51
C SER A 335 -3.36 -16.31 2.20
N GLY A 336 -3.90 -15.18 1.78
CA GLY A 336 -3.75 -13.87 2.42
C GLY A 336 -5.08 -13.34 2.94
N GLN A 337 -5.03 -12.22 3.63
CA GLN A 337 -6.24 -11.48 4.04
C GLN A 337 -6.96 -10.91 2.81
N THR A 338 -6.21 -10.58 1.77
CA THR A 338 -6.72 -10.10 0.47
C THR A 338 -7.16 -11.24 -0.46
N GLY A 339 -7.34 -12.45 0.05
CA GLY A 339 -7.66 -13.66 -0.70
C GLY A 339 -6.42 -14.44 -1.15
N ALA A 340 -6.59 -15.39 -2.06
CA ALA A 340 -5.49 -16.20 -2.58
C ALA A 340 -4.51 -15.34 -3.41
N ILE A 341 -3.22 -15.48 -3.15
CA ILE A 341 -2.17 -14.69 -3.79
C ILE A 341 -1.31 -15.60 -4.65
N THR A 342 -1.22 -15.28 -5.92
CA THR A 342 -0.30 -15.88 -6.88
C THR A 342 0.47 -14.78 -7.60
N ILE A 343 1.77 -14.87 -7.64
CA ILE A 343 2.66 -13.92 -8.31
C ILE A 343 3.09 -14.50 -9.66
N ASP A 344 2.96 -13.71 -10.71
CA ASP A 344 3.55 -14.03 -11.99
C ASP A 344 5.08 -13.92 -11.89
N PRO A 345 5.83 -15.02 -12.10
CA PRO A 345 7.28 -15.02 -11.93
C PRO A 345 8.02 -14.12 -12.93
N LYS A 346 7.42 -13.82 -14.08
CA LYS A 346 8.00 -12.95 -15.11
C LYS A 346 7.90 -11.49 -14.72
N THR A 347 6.71 -11.07 -14.31
CA THR A 347 6.39 -9.67 -14.04
C THR A 347 6.57 -9.26 -12.58
N GLY A 348 6.46 -10.21 -11.64
CA GLY A 348 6.41 -9.91 -10.21
C GLY A 348 5.05 -9.36 -9.74
N ASN A 349 4.05 -9.31 -10.61
CA ASN A 349 2.72 -8.81 -10.29
C ASN A 349 1.81 -9.96 -9.82
N ARG A 350 0.89 -9.67 -8.91
CA ARG A 350 -0.18 -10.60 -8.55
C ARG A 350 -1.11 -10.83 -9.75
N THR A 351 -1.47 -12.08 -10.05
CA THR A 351 -2.29 -12.42 -11.22
C THR A 351 -3.77 -12.17 -11.04
N ASN A 352 -4.32 -12.43 -9.85
CA ASN A 352 -5.76 -12.40 -9.58
C ASN A 352 -6.07 -11.38 -8.48
N VAL A 353 -5.93 -10.10 -8.78
CA VAL A 353 -6.34 -9.06 -7.83
C VAL A 353 -7.83 -8.80 -8.01
N PRO A 354 -8.63 -8.83 -6.94
CA PRO A 354 -10.06 -8.53 -7.02
C PRO A 354 -10.27 -7.03 -7.26
N VAL A 355 -10.67 -6.65 -8.46
CA VAL A 355 -11.09 -5.27 -8.80
C VAL A 355 -12.58 -5.29 -9.09
N PHE A 356 -13.33 -4.39 -8.48
CA PHE A 356 -14.79 -4.30 -8.57
C PHE A 356 -15.23 -2.88 -8.89
N ILE A 357 -16.48 -2.77 -9.28
CA ILE A 357 -17.17 -1.49 -9.27
C ILE A 357 -17.78 -1.31 -7.89
N LEU A 358 -17.48 -0.16 -7.29
CA LEU A 358 -17.92 0.21 -5.96
C LEU A 358 -18.88 1.40 -6.00
N LYS A 359 -19.64 1.56 -4.92
CA LYS A 359 -20.49 2.72 -4.63
C LYS A 359 -20.36 3.09 -3.17
N VAL A 360 -20.73 4.31 -2.83
CA VAL A 360 -20.88 4.75 -1.43
C VAL A 360 -22.31 4.52 -0.98
N ASN A 361 -22.50 3.87 0.17
CA ASN A 361 -23.82 3.64 0.77
C ASN A 361 -24.27 4.83 1.62
N ALA A 362 -25.49 4.74 2.20
CA ALA A 362 -26.05 5.81 3.04
C ALA A 362 -25.26 6.07 4.34
N ALA A 363 -24.50 5.10 4.81
CA ALA A 363 -23.59 5.26 5.96
C ALA A 363 -22.25 5.89 5.59
N GLY A 364 -22.01 6.25 4.31
CA GLY A 364 -20.76 6.83 3.85
C GLY A 364 -19.62 5.81 3.69
N THR A 365 -19.93 4.53 3.54
CA THR A 365 -18.92 3.49 3.34
C THR A 365 -18.94 2.96 1.91
N PHE A 366 -17.78 2.62 1.38
CA PHE A 366 -17.66 1.97 0.08
C PHE A 366 -18.16 0.53 0.17
N GLN A 367 -18.90 0.10 -0.84
CA GLN A 367 -19.36 -1.27 -0.99
C GLN A 367 -19.39 -1.68 -2.46
N ILE A 368 -19.34 -2.97 -2.73
CA ILE A 368 -19.51 -3.52 -4.09
C ILE A 368 -20.89 -3.10 -4.62
N SER A 369 -20.94 -2.61 -5.86
CA SER A 369 -22.13 -2.02 -6.48
C SER A 369 -23.16 -3.08 -6.90
#